data_32fd391a0ddfbe934f5ec1ad5b3988b3
#
_entry.id   32fd391a0ddfbe934f5ec1ad5b3988b3
#
_cell.length_a   1.000
_cell.length_b   1.000
_cell.length_c   1.000
_cell.angle_alpha   90.00
_cell.angle_beta   90.00
_cell.angle_gamma   90.00
#
_symmetry.space_group_name_H-M   'P 1'
#
loop_
_entity.id
_entity.type
_entity.pdbx_description
1 polymer ?
#
loop_
_entity_poly.entity_id
_entity_poly.type
_entity_poly.pdbx_seq_one_letter_code
_entity_poly.pdbx_strand_id
1 'polypeptide(L)'
;MRNIKLKIQYDGTDYHGWQIQKNDITVQETVKKAVQKIVNEDVHLTGCGRTDTGVHAENYVCNFFTNSRIPSEKLPYALNTYLPNDIVCFEAEDTDENFHSNSSAVKKRYVYKILNREFPDAVMNRYSWHYKYPLDIEKMRIAAKAFIGEHDFIGFASSGFSVKTTVRKIYSLDVYKNGDIITIDVVGNGFLYNMVRIIAGTLVFVGGGKINPNDMADIINSKDRERAGITAPPQGLCLKEVYY
;
A
#
# COMPACT_ATOMS: atom_id res chain seq x y z
N MET A 1 -5.79 -13.76 -27.38
CA MET A 1 -5.70 -13.78 -25.90
C MET A 1 -6.52 -12.63 -25.36
N ARG A 2 -7.22 -12.85 -24.24
CA ARG A 2 -7.95 -11.80 -23.52
C ARG A 2 -7.07 -11.26 -22.40
N ASN A 3 -7.14 -9.97 -22.12
CA ASN A 3 -6.54 -9.37 -20.94
C ASN A 3 -7.60 -9.25 -19.85
N ILE A 4 -7.42 -9.92 -18.74
CA ILE A 4 -8.36 -9.94 -17.62
C ILE A 4 -7.80 -9.09 -16.49
N LYS A 5 -8.56 -8.10 -16.05
CA LYS A 5 -8.29 -7.28 -14.88
C LYS A 5 -9.05 -7.84 -13.68
N LEU A 6 -8.35 -8.04 -12.58
CA LEU A 6 -8.91 -8.48 -11.31
C LEU A 6 -8.79 -7.36 -10.27
N LYS A 7 -9.82 -7.21 -9.42
CA LYS A 7 -9.71 -6.49 -8.16
C LYS A 7 -9.77 -7.48 -7.01
N ILE A 8 -8.78 -7.41 -6.15
CA ILE A 8 -8.65 -8.26 -4.98
C ILE A 8 -8.44 -7.45 -3.72
N GLN A 9 -8.82 -8.01 -2.59
CA GLN A 9 -8.43 -7.52 -1.27
C GLN A 9 -7.67 -8.61 -0.53
N TYR A 10 -6.78 -8.22 0.39
CA TYR A 10 -6.04 -9.17 1.22
C TYR A 10 -5.60 -8.61 2.56
N ASP A 11 -5.62 -9.47 3.57
CA ASP A 11 -4.87 -9.31 4.80
C ASP A 11 -3.43 -9.77 4.56
N GLY A 12 -2.49 -8.85 4.59
CA GLY A 12 -1.08 -9.12 4.28
C GLY A 12 -0.27 -9.69 5.44
N THR A 13 -0.89 -9.91 6.61
CA THR A 13 -0.19 -10.27 7.86
C THR A 13 0.72 -11.49 7.69
N ASP A 14 0.23 -12.53 7.03
CA ASP A 14 0.93 -13.81 6.91
C ASP A 14 1.68 -13.95 5.56
N TYR A 15 1.89 -12.82 4.84
CA TYR A 15 2.55 -12.78 3.53
C TYR A 15 3.83 -11.94 3.54
N HIS A 16 4.85 -12.42 2.82
CA HIS A 16 6.07 -11.66 2.54
C HIS A 16 5.87 -10.63 1.41
N GLY A 17 4.74 -9.90 1.49
CA GLY A 17 4.34 -8.87 0.54
C GLY A 17 3.72 -9.45 -0.74
N TRP A 18 3.60 -8.57 -1.75
CA TRP A 18 3.00 -8.95 -3.03
C TRP A 18 3.90 -9.84 -3.87
N GLN A 19 5.13 -9.40 -4.16
CA GLN A 19 6.00 -9.96 -5.19
C GLN A 19 6.48 -11.37 -4.85
N ILE A 20 6.36 -12.32 -5.81
CA ILE A 20 6.91 -13.68 -5.71
C ILE A 20 8.38 -13.62 -5.33
N GLN A 21 8.74 -14.39 -4.30
CA GLN A 21 10.09 -14.56 -3.76
C GLN A 21 10.40 -16.04 -3.59
N LYS A 22 11.70 -16.37 -3.59
CA LYS A 22 12.13 -17.74 -3.36
C LYS A 22 11.95 -18.07 -1.88
N ASN A 23 11.28 -19.18 -1.60
CA ASN A 23 11.05 -19.73 -0.26
C ASN A 23 10.09 -18.96 0.66
N ASP A 24 9.38 -17.96 0.14
CA ASP A 24 8.43 -17.16 0.93
C ASP A 24 7.01 -17.26 0.36
N ILE A 25 6.00 -17.25 1.23
CA ILE A 25 4.60 -17.18 0.82
C ILE A 25 4.26 -15.73 0.47
N THR A 26 3.80 -15.50 -0.75
CA THR A 26 3.47 -14.16 -1.26
C THR A 26 2.06 -14.10 -1.84
N VAL A 27 1.44 -12.92 -1.82
CA VAL A 27 0.09 -12.73 -2.36
C VAL A 27 0.05 -13.05 -3.86
N GLN A 28 1.04 -12.59 -4.63
CA GLN A 28 1.11 -12.81 -6.08
C GLN A 28 1.17 -14.31 -6.43
N GLU A 29 1.97 -15.09 -5.71
CA GLU A 29 2.07 -16.52 -5.96
C GLU A 29 0.77 -17.25 -5.64
N THR A 30 0.14 -16.91 -4.52
CA THR A 30 -1.13 -17.50 -4.09
C THR A 30 -2.24 -17.22 -5.11
N VAL A 31 -2.38 -15.96 -5.55
CA VAL A 31 -3.36 -15.59 -6.57
C VAL A 31 -3.03 -16.23 -7.93
N LYS A 32 -1.74 -16.23 -8.33
CA LYS A 32 -1.31 -16.88 -9.58
C LYS A 32 -1.69 -18.37 -9.61
N LYS A 33 -1.44 -19.11 -8.53
CA LYS A 33 -1.79 -20.54 -8.41
C LYS A 33 -3.31 -20.75 -8.55
N ALA A 34 -4.13 -19.91 -7.94
CA ALA A 34 -5.58 -19.98 -8.07
C ALA A 34 -6.05 -19.72 -9.52
N VAL A 35 -5.51 -18.66 -10.16
CA VAL A 35 -5.80 -18.33 -11.57
C VAL A 35 -5.43 -19.50 -12.49
N GLN A 36 -4.19 -20.00 -12.39
CA GLN A 36 -3.70 -21.12 -13.22
C GLN A 36 -4.61 -22.36 -13.11
N LYS A 37 -5.07 -22.65 -11.89
CA LYS A 37 -5.94 -23.81 -11.64
C LYS A 37 -7.31 -23.69 -12.34
N ILE A 38 -7.84 -22.45 -12.44
CA ILE A 38 -9.15 -22.18 -13.04
C ILE A 38 -9.08 -22.11 -14.55
N VAL A 39 -8.09 -21.40 -15.10
CA VAL A 39 -7.98 -21.20 -16.54
C VAL A 39 -7.25 -22.37 -17.22
N ASN A 40 -6.58 -23.23 -16.44
CA ASN A 40 -5.74 -24.35 -16.89
C ASN A 40 -4.63 -23.92 -17.87
N GLU A 41 -4.03 -22.77 -17.60
CA GLU A 41 -2.93 -22.18 -18.38
C GLU A 41 -1.82 -21.68 -17.45
N ASP A 42 -0.56 -21.70 -17.90
CA ASP A 42 0.48 -20.94 -17.19
C ASP A 42 0.31 -19.46 -17.52
N VAL A 43 0.04 -18.63 -16.49
CA VAL A 43 -0.21 -17.21 -16.63
C VAL A 43 0.86 -16.38 -15.97
N HIS A 44 1.14 -15.22 -16.57
CA HIS A 44 1.91 -14.17 -15.92
C HIS A 44 0.95 -13.18 -15.26
N LEU A 45 0.99 -13.09 -13.93
CA LEU A 45 0.15 -12.18 -13.17
C LEU A 45 0.91 -10.87 -12.91
N THR A 46 0.41 -9.77 -13.44
CA THR A 46 0.98 -8.43 -13.26
C THR A 46 0.19 -7.66 -12.20
N GLY A 47 0.86 -7.14 -11.18
CA GLY A 47 0.22 -6.35 -10.11
C GLY A 47 0.42 -4.84 -10.30
N CYS A 48 -0.44 -4.03 -9.68
CA CYS A 48 -0.39 -2.56 -9.74
C CYS A 48 0.81 -1.94 -9.00
N GLY A 49 1.56 -2.72 -8.27
CA GLY A 49 2.76 -2.31 -7.54
C GLY A 49 3.09 -3.30 -6.44
N ARG A 50 4.27 -3.16 -5.84
CA ARG A 50 4.65 -4.00 -4.71
C ARG A 50 4.05 -3.46 -3.43
N THR A 51 3.60 -4.35 -2.55
CA THR A 51 3.35 -4.07 -1.14
C THR A 51 4.39 -4.80 -0.31
N ASP A 52 4.80 -4.22 0.80
CA ASP A 52 5.80 -4.80 1.69
C ASP A 52 5.19 -5.97 2.50
N THR A 53 6.05 -6.77 3.13
CA THR A 53 5.65 -7.80 4.10
C THR A 53 4.71 -7.21 5.15
N GLY A 54 3.57 -7.85 5.39
CA GLY A 54 2.58 -7.46 6.39
C GLY A 54 1.68 -6.27 6.00
N VAL A 55 1.78 -5.74 4.78
CA VAL A 55 0.94 -4.64 4.29
C VAL A 55 -0.32 -5.18 3.64
N HIS A 56 -1.47 -4.56 3.94
CA HIS A 56 -2.79 -4.97 3.46
C HIS A 56 -3.19 -4.23 2.18
N ALA A 57 -4.23 -4.73 1.52
CA ALA A 57 -4.90 -4.01 0.44
C ALA A 57 -6.41 -4.28 0.43
N GLU A 58 -7.20 -3.23 0.14
CA GLU A 58 -8.66 -3.34 -0.04
C GLU A 58 -9.08 -3.32 -1.51
N ASN A 59 -8.33 -2.62 -2.38
CA ASN A 59 -8.59 -2.54 -3.81
C ASN A 59 -7.29 -2.70 -4.60
N TYR A 60 -6.66 -3.86 -4.48
CA TYR A 60 -5.48 -4.18 -5.26
C TYR A 60 -5.89 -4.64 -6.67
N VAL A 61 -5.24 -4.07 -7.69
CA VAL A 61 -5.52 -4.42 -9.08
C VAL A 61 -4.37 -5.24 -9.66
N CYS A 62 -4.71 -6.34 -10.31
CA CYS A 62 -3.77 -7.11 -11.12
C CYS A 62 -4.42 -7.53 -12.45
N ASN A 63 -3.59 -7.88 -13.44
CA ASN A 63 -4.09 -8.38 -14.72
C ASN A 63 -3.26 -9.55 -15.23
N PHE A 64 -3.86 -10.35 -16.10
CA PHE A 64 -3.20 -11.46 -16.79
C PHE A 64 -3.86 -11.72 -18.14
N PHE A 65 -3.10 -12.36 -19.03
CA PHE A 65 -3.60 -12.79 -20.34
C PHE A 65 -3.99 -14.26 -20.33
N THR A 66 -5.10 -14.60 -21.02
CA THR A 66 -5.60 -15.98 -21.12
C THR A 66 -6.35 -16.22 -22.42
N ASN A 67 -6.41 -17.48 -22.86
CA ASN A 67 -7.30 -17.96 -23.93
C ASN A 67 -8.58 -18.60 -23.38
N SER A 68 -8.71 -18.70 -22.07
CA SER A 68 -9.90 -19.25 -21.40
C SER A 68 -11.16 -18.52 -21.86
N ARG A 69 -12.26 -19.28 -22.05
CA ARG A 69 -13.57 -18.77 -22.42
C ARG A 69 -14.49 -18.53 -21.22
N ILE A 70 -13.99 -18.70 -20.00
CA ILE A 70 -14.75 -18.43 -18.79
C ILE A 70 -15.14 -16.95 -18.80
N PRO A 71 -16.43 -16.60 -18.68
CA PRO A 71 -16.87 -15.20 -18.59
C PRO A 71 -16.19 -14.51 -17.41
N SER A 72 -15.71 -13.27 -17.62
CA SER A 72 -14.92 -12.56 -16.59
C SER A 72 -15.71 -12.38 -15.29
N GLU A 73 -17.02 -12.13 -15.36
CA GLU A 73 -17.90 -11.98 -14.19
C GLU A 73 -18.06 -13.28 -13.36
N LYS A 74 -17.68 -14.45 -13.91
CA LYS A 74 -17.66 -15.73 -13.18
C LYS A 74 -16.33 -16.02 -12.49
N LEU A 75 -15.26 -15.32 -12.89
CA LEU A 75 -13.92 -15.56 -12.32
C LEU A 75 -13.85 -15.30 -10.80
N PRO A 76 -14.46 -14.25 -10.22
CA PRO A 76 -14.42 -14.07 -8.77
C PRO A 76 -14.99 -15.26 -8.00
N TYR A 77 -16.11 -15.81 -8.46
CA TYR A 77 -16.72 -16.98 -7.82
C TYR A 77 -15.81 -18.20 -7.88
N ALA A 78 -15.21 -18.47 -9.04
CA ALA A 78 -14.30 -19.59 -9.21
C ALA A 78 -13.00 -19.38 -8.42
N LEU A 79 -12.40 -18.17 -8.45
CA LEU A 79 -11.14 -17.86 -7.74
C LEU A 79 -11.29 -18.03 -6.24
N ASN A 80 -12.37 -17.54 -5.65
CA ASN A 80 -12.59 -17.63 -4.21
C ASN A 80 -12.82 -19.06 -3.69
N THR A 81 -13.02 -20.06 -4.57
CA THR A 81 -13.02 -21.47 -4.14
C THR A 81 -11.61 -22.05 -3.93
N TYR A 82 -10.58 -21.36 -4.44
CA TYR A 82 -9.18 -21.78 -4.34
C TYR A 82 -8.31 -20.80 -3.55
N LEU A 83 -8.79 -19.57 -3.36
CA LEU A 83 -8.09 -18.58 -2.54
C LEU A 83 -8.32 -18.88 -1.06
N PRO A 84 -7.32 -18.64 -0.18
CA PRO A 84 -7.51 -18.70 1.25
C PRO A 84 -8.39 -17.52 1.73
N ASN A 85 -8.91 -17.61 2.96
CA ASN A 85 -9.87 -16.63 3.49
C ASN A 85 -9.32 -15.20 3.64
N ASP A 86 -8.02 -15.03 3.64
CA ASP A 86 -7.31 -13.76 3.75
C ASP A 86 -7.04 -13.07 2.40
N ILE A 87 -7.44 -13.71 1.27
CA ILE A 87 -7.42 -13.12 -0.08
C ILE A 87 -8.77 -13.32 -0.73
N VAL A 88 -9.41 -12.24 -1.18
CA VAL A 88 -10.71 -12.29 -1.87
C VAL A 88 -10.62 -11.56 -3.21
N CYS A 89 -11.02 -12.23 -4.29
CA CYS A 89 -11.30 -11.60 -5.57
C CYS A 89 -12.78 -11.21 -5.60
N PHE A 90 -13.09 -9.93 -5.79
CA PHE A 90 -14.48 -9.45 -5.77
C PHE A 90 -14.94 -8.84 -7.09
N GLU A 91 -14.02 -8.59 -8.03
CA GLU A 91 -14.34 -8.07 -9.36
C GLU A 91 -13.36 -8.62 -10.39
N ALA A 92 -13.87 -8.95 -11.56
CA ALA A 92 -13.07 -9.31 -12.74
C ALA A 92 -13.76 -8.81 -14.00
N GLU A 93 -12.99 -8.25 -14.92
CA GLU A 93 -13.48 -7.73 -16.19
C GLU A 93 -12.48 -7.96 -17.32
N ASP A 94 -12.99 -8.08 -18.54
CA ASP A 94 -12.17 -7.96 -19.74
C ASP A 94 -11.72 -6.50 -19.88
N THR A 95 -10.45 -6.29 -20.19
CA THR A 95 -9.91 -4.95 -20.35
C THR A 95 -9.13 -4.83 -21.68
N ASP A 96 -8.75 -3.61 -22.03
CA ASP A 96 -7.95 -3.33 -23.21
C ASP A 96 -6.66 -4.17 -23.22
N GLU A 97 -6.24 -4.62 -24.40
CA GLU A 97 -5.03 -5.44 -24.57
C GLU A 97 -3.76 -4.72 -24.12
N ASN A 98 -3.74 -3.38 -24.17
CA ASN A 98 -2.62 -2.56 -23.72
C ASN A 98 -2.68 -2.21 -22.23
N PHE A 99 -3.77 -2.57 -21.53
CA PHE A 99 -3.89 -2.29 -20.10
C PHE A 99 -2.82 -3.07 -19.34
N HIS A 100 -2.10 -2.35 -18.48
CA HIS A 100 -1.08 -2.91 -17.60
C HIS A 100 -1.28 -2.33 -16.20
N SER A 101 -1.64 -3.17 -15.25
CA SER A 101 -2.07 -2.76 -13.90
C SER A 101 -1.11 -1.81 -13.17
N ASN A 102 0.19 -1.83 -13.47
CA ASN A 102 1.14 -0.90 -12.86
C ASN A 102 1.35 0.37 -13.68
N SER A 103 1.66 0.24 -14.99
CA SER A 103 2.01 1.39 -15.81
C SER A 103 0.83 2.24 -16.24
N SER A 104 -0.38 1.67 -16.30
CA SER A 104 -1.62 2.42 -16.57
C SER A 104 -2.17 3.16 -15.34
N ALA A 105 -1.64 2.88 -14.15
CA ALA A 105 -2.08 3.54 -12.92
C ALA A 105 -1.63 5.00 -12.89
N VAL A 106 -2.59 5.93 -12.69
CA VAL A 106 -2.32 7.38 -12.62
C VAL A 106 -2.11 7.88 -11.19
N LYS A 107 -2.74 7.24 -10.20
CA LYS A 107 -2.55 7.55 -8.78
C LYS A 107 -2.94 6.37 -7.88
N LYS A 108 -2.42 6.37 -6.65
CA LYS A 108 -2.69 5.37 -5.61
C LYS A 108 -3.01 6.08 -4.30
N ARG A 109 -3.95 5.51 -3.55
CA ARG A 109 -4.34 5.95 -2.22
C ARG A 109 -3.95 4.91 -1.20
N TYR A 110 -3.23 5.33 -0.18
CA TYR A 110 -2.89 4.53 0.99
C TYR A 110 -3.47 5.14 2.25
N VAL A 111 -3.83 4.29 3.17
CA VAL A 111 -4.25 4.69 4.52
C VAL A 111 -3.34 3.99 5.53
N TYR A 112 -2.84 4.76 6.49
CA TYR A 112 -2.10 4.25 7.63
C TYR A 112 -2.88 4.52 8.92
N LYS A 113 -3.12 3.48 9.73
CA LYS A 113 -3.86 3.58 10.98
C LYS A 113 -2.94 3.43 12.19
N ILE A 114 -3.11 4.33 13.18
CA ILE A 114 -2.42 4.31 14.45
C ILE A 114 -3.47 4.22 15.55
N LEU A 115 -3.39 3.20 16.39
CA LEU A 115 -4.16 3.10 17.63
C LEU A 115 -3.42 3.87 18.72
N ASN A 116 -3.94 5.06 19.06
CA ASN A 116 -3.29 5.99 20.00
C ASN A 116 -4.02 5.99 21.34
N ARG A 117 -3.69 5.04 22.17
CA ARG A 117 -4.18 4.88 23.55
C ARG A 117 -3.18 4.09 24.40
N GLU A 118 -3.40 4.04 25.72
CA GLU A 118 -2.49 3.38 26.67
C GLU A 118 -2.34 1.88 26.38
N PHE A 119 -3.44 1.14 26.23
CA PHE A 119 -3.41 -0.31 26.02
C PHE A 119 -3.65 -0.68 24.55
N PRO A 120 -2.99 -1.77 24.06
CA PRO A 120 -3.23 -2.29 22.72
C PRO A 120 -4.66 -2.83 22.58
N ASP A 121 -5.03 -3.18 21.35
CA ASP A 121 -6.30 -3.81 21.00
C ASP A 121 -6.02 -5.15 20.32
N ALA A 122 -6.56 -6.25 20.86
CA ALA A 122 -6.33 -7.58 20.32
C ALA A 122 -6.94 -7.78 18.92
N VAL A 123 -8.06 -7.11 18.62
CA VAL A 123 -8.74 -7.19 17.32
C VAL A 123 -8.06 -6.29 16.29
N MET A 124 -7.69 -5.07 16.68
CA MET A 124 -7.05 -4.09 15.79
C MET A 124 -5.55 -4.29 15.62
N ASN A 125 -4.94 -5.23 16.34
CA ASN A 125 -3.48 -5.44 16.34
C ASN A 125 -2.91 -5.76 14.96
N ARG A 126 -3.69 -6.45 14.10
CA ARG A 126 -3.29 -6.74 12.71
C ARG A 126 -3.49 -5.59 11.73
N TYR A 127 -4.27 -4.53 12.13
CA TYR A 127 -4.74 -3.48 11.21
C TYR A 127 -4.41 -2.08 11.68
N SER A 128 -3.55 -1.94 12.71
CA SER A 128 -3.10 -0.65 13.22
C SER A 128 -1.76 -0.75 13.94
N TRP A 129 -1.05 0.35 13.98
CA TRP A 129 0.13 0.50 14.83
C TRP A 129 -0.29 1.00 16.20
N HIS A 130 -0.14 0.20 17.25
CA HIS A 130 -0.33 0.68 18.62
C HIS A 130 0.78 1.62 19.05
N TYR A 131 0.42 2.86 19.38
CA TYR A 131 1.34 3.89 19.89
C TYR A 131 0.76 4.51 21.17
N LYS A 132 1.34 4.18 22.32
CA LYS A 132 0.76 4.52 23.63
C LYS A 132 0.94 5.97 24.07
N TYR A 133 1.95 6.68 23.53
CA TYR A 133 2.24 8.04 23.95
C TYR A 133 1.31 9.04 23.27
N PRO A 134 0.91 10.13 23.97
CA PRO A 134 0.06 11.17 23.36
C PRO A 134 0.67 11.74 22.09
N LEU A 135 -0.18 11.99 21.09
CA LEU A 135 0.19 12.62 19.83
C LEU A 135 -0.64 13.89 19.60
N ASP A 136 0.05 14.97 19.27
CA ASP A 136 -0.53 16.24 18.89
C ASP A 136 -0.93 16.20 17.40
N ILE A 137 -2.23 16.07 17.14
CA ILE A 137 -2.78 15.93 15.78
C ILE A 137 -2.60 17.22 14.97
N GLU A 138 -2.69 18.38 15.60
CA GLU A 138 -2.53 19.65 14.89
C GLU A 138 -1.09 19.84 14.39
N LYS A 139 -0.09 19.46 15.18
CA LYS A 139 1.30 19.43 14.71
C LYS A 139 1.49 18.46 13.54
N MET A 140 0.87 17.26 13.62
CA MET A 140 0.90 16.29 12.51
C MET A 140 0.27 16.88 11.25
N ARG A 141 -0.88 17.57 11.35
CA ARG A 141 -1.56 18.24 10.24
C ARG A 141 -0.73 19.36 9.61
N ILE A 142 -0.05 20.16 10.44
CA ILE A 142 0.84 21.22 9.95
C ILE A 142 1.97 20.60 9.11
N ALA A 143 2.66 19.58 9.66
CA ALA A 143 3.73 18.89 8.96
C ALA A 143 3.27 18.18 7.68
N ALA A 144 2.08 17.60 7.70
CA ALA A 144 1.50 16.88 6.55
C ALA A 144 1.39 17.77 5.29
N LYS A 145 1.11 19.06 5.45
CA LYS A 145 1.00 20.01 4.34
C LYS A 145 2.29 20.15 3.53
N ALA A 146 3.45 20.01 4.16
CA ALA A 146 4.75 20.13 3.49
C ALA A 146 5.03 19.00 2.49
N PHE A 147 4.37 17.85 2.62
CA PHE A 147 4.52 16.72 1.70
C PHE A 147 3.73 16.88 0.40
N ILE A 148 2.72 17.78 0.38
CA ILE A 148 1.86 17.98 -0.80
C ILE A 148 2.66 18.68 -1.89
N GLY A 149 2.55 18.19 -3.12
CA GLY A 149 3.30 18.69 -4.26
C GLY A 149 4.28 17.68 -4.81
N GLU A 150 5.17 18.14 -5.67
CA GLU A 150 6.22 17.33 -6.28
C GLU A 150 7.55 17.55 -5.57
N HIS A 151 8.12 16.48 -5.04
CA HIS A 151 9.37 16.50 -4.28
C HIS A 151 10.24 15.29 -4.63
N ASP A 152 11.53 15.41 -4.40
CA ASP A 152 12.45 14.28 -4.38
C ASP A 152 12.39 13.60 -3.02
N PHE A 153 11.72 12.44 -2.96
CA PHE A 153 11.49 11.70 -1.74
C PHE A 153 12.58 10.68 -1.40
N ILE A 154 13.81 10.85 -1.89
CA ILE A 154 14.91 9.91 -1.59
C ILE A 154 15.14 9.76 -0.08
N GLY A 155 15.02 10.83 0.72
CA GLY A 155 15.12 10.80 2.19
C GLY A 155 13.95 10.08 2.88
N PHE A 156 12.88 9.76 2.15
CA PHE A 156 11.73 9.01 2.62
C PHE A 156 11.64 7.61 1.98
N ALA A 157 12.75 7.08 1.50
CA ALA A 157 12.83 5.73 0.92
C ALA A 157 13.84 4.87 1.67
N SER A 158 13.55 3.57 1.78
CA SER A 158 14.55 2.60 2.21
C SER A 158 15.46 2.24 1.02
N SER A 159 16.69 1.80 1.30
CA SER A 159 17.62 1.32 0.28
C SER A 159 17.13 0.02 -0.40
N GLY A 160 17.72 -0.34 -1.54
CA GLY A 160 17.43 -1.61 -2.23
C GLY A 160 16.30 -1.53 -3.27
N PHE A 161 15.91 -0.34 -3.73
CA PHE A 161 14.98 -0.17 -4.85
C PHE A 161 15.71 0.12 -6.16
N SER A 162 15.09 -0.27 -7.28
CA SER A 162 15.52 0.08 -8.65
C SER A 162 14.42 0.88 -9.34
N VAL A 163 14.46 2.20 -9.24
CA VAL A 163 13.54 3.11 -9.92
C VAL A 163 14.32 4.14 -10.72
N LYS A 164 13.74 4.64 -11.82
CA LYS A 164 14.38 5.65 -12.68
C LYS A 164 14.48 7.02 -11.99
N THR A 165 13.58 7.33 -11.07
CA THR A 165 13.54 8.61 -10.34
C THR A 165 12.92 8.42 -8.97
N THR A 166 13.39 9.22 -8.01
CA THR A 166 12.86 9.32 -6.64
C THR A 166 11.86 10.47 -6.47
N VAL A 167 11.64 11.24 -7.53
CA VAL A 167 10.64 12.31 -7.55
C VAL A 167 9.24 11.70 -7.58
N ARG A 168 8.38 12.16 -6.66
CA ARG A 168 6.95 11.76 -6.59
C ARG A 168 6.09 12.98 -6.36
N LYS A 169 4.83 12.89 -6.78
CA LYS A 169 3.83 13.92 -6.53
C LYS A 169 2.80 13.38 -5.55
N ILE A 170 2.67 14.03 -4.40
CA ILE A 170 1.58 13.80 -3.44
C ILE A 170 0.48 14.80 -3.74
N TYR A 171 -0.72 14.29 -4.01
CA TYR A 171 -1.91 15.11 -4.31
C TYR A 171 -2.63 15.55 -3.06
N SER A 172 -2.71 14.69 -2.05
CA SER A 172 -3.26 14.99 -0.73
C SER A 172 -2.58 14.14 0.34
N LEU A 173 -2.46 14.69 1.54
CA LEU A 173 -2.06 13.98 2.75
C LEU A 173 -2.83 14.58 3.92
N ASP A 174 -3.78 13.80 4.44
CA ASP A 174 -4.67 14.22 5.50
C ASP A 174 -4.42 13.40 6.77
N VAL A 175 -4.51 14.07 7.92
CA VAL A 175 -4.41 13.44 9.24
C VAL A 175 -5.67 13.76 10.03
N TYR A 176 -6.39 12.72 10.44
CA TYR A 176 -7.58 12.87 11.26
C TYR A 176 -7.64 11.83 12.37
N LYS A 177 -8.36 12.18 13.45
CA LYS A 177 -8.54 11.29 14.60
C LYS A 177 -10.03 11.04 14.81
N ASN A 178 -10.39 9.77 14.97
CA ASN A 178 -11.72 9.34 15.35
C ASN A 178 -11.60 8.36 16.53
N GLY A 179 -12.09 8.77 17.70
CA GLY A 179 -11.83 8.03 18.94
C GLY A 179 -10.33 7.88 19.19
N ASP A 180 -9.89 6.63 19.35
CA ASP A 180 -8.50 6.29 19.59
C ASP A 180 -7.69 6.07 18.30
N ILE A 181 -8.34 6.09 17.14
CA ILE A 181 -7.68 5.84 15.84
C ILE A 181 -7.29 7.16 15.19
N ILE A 182 -5.98 7.31 14.95
CA ILE A 182 -5.42 8.33 14.07
C ILE A 182 -5.24 7.70 12.70
N THR A 183 -5.73 8.38 11.68
CA THR A 183 -5.62 7.96 10.28
C THR A 183 -4.80 8.96 9.50
N ILE A 184 -3.80 8.46 8.78
CA ILE A 184 -3.02 9.20 7.77
C ILE A 184 -3.49 8.68 6.43
N ASP A 185 -4.06 9.54 5.59
CA ASP A 185 -4.62 9.23 4.28
C ASP A 185 -3.81 9.95 3.21
N VAL A 186 -3.17 9.23 2.32
CA VAL A 186 -2.26 9.81 1.33
C VAL A 186 -2.60 9.35 -0.09
N VAL A 187 -2.66 10.30 -1.01
CA VAL A 187 -2.85 10.08 -2.44
C VAL A 187 -1.64 10.63 -3.20
N GLY A 188 -1.02 9.80 -4.03
CA GLY A 188 0.14 10.19 -4.84
C GLY A 188 0.17 9.49 -6.20
N ASN A 189 1.02 9.98 -7.12
CA ASN A 189 1.23 9.34 -8.43
C ASN A 189 1.98 8.01 -8.35
N GLY A 190 2.57 7.71 -7.19
CA GLY A 190 3.33 6.51 -6.88
C GLY A 190 4.13 6.73 -5.60
N PHE A 191 4.64 5.66 -5.04
CA PHE A 191 5.40 5.69 -3.79
C PHE A 191 6.69 4.88 -3.93
N LEU A 192 7.74 5.32 -3.25
CA LEU A 192 9.00 4.61 -3.12
C LEU A 192 8.89 3.50 -2.08
N TYR A 193 9.89 2.64 -2.04
CA TYR A 193 9.97 1.57 -1.05
C TYR A 193 9.89 2.12 0.38
N ASN A 194 8.95 1.63 1.17
CA ASN A 194 8.62 2.07 2.53
C ASN A 194 8.17 3.55 2.67
N MET A 195 8.00 4.31 1.59
CA MET A 195 7.77 5.76 1.65
C MET A 195 6.60 6.16 2.57
N VAL A 196 5.43 5.56 2.40
CA VAL A 196 4.25 5.89 3.23
C VAL A 196 4.48 5.55 4.70
N ARG A 197 5.17 4.46 4.99
CA ARG A 197 5.50 4.07 6.36
C ARG A 197 6.51 5.02 7.01
N ILE A 198 7.49 5.52 6.24
CA ILE A 198 8.44 6.53 6.72
C ILE A 198 7.74 7.86 6.95
N ILE A 199 6.83 8.28 6.07
CA ILE A 199 5.98 9.46 6.29
C ILE A 199 5.16 9.30 7.58
N ALA A 200 4.51 8.15 7.78
CA ALA A 200 3.74 7.89 8.99
C ALA A 200 4.60 7.96 10.27
N GLY A 201 5.78 7.32 10.26
CA GLY A 201 6.71 7.38 11.38
C GLY A 201 7.25 8.79 11.65
N THR A 202 7.47 9.57 10.60
CA THR A 202 7.89 10.98 10.72
C THR A 202 6.79 11.83 11.34
N LEU A 203 5.55 11.66 10.89
CA LEU A 203 4.40 12.37 11.46
C LEU A 203 4.17 11.98 12.94
N VAL A 204 4.43 10.73 13.33
CA VAL A 204 4.41 10.31 14.75
C VAL A 204 5.51 11.03 15.54
N PHE A 205 6.71 11.20 14.99
CA PHE A 205 7.77 11.97 15.65
C PHE A 205 7.40 13.44 15.80
N VAL A 206 6.72 14.02 14.82
CA VAL A 206 6.18 15.39 14.92
C VAL A 206 5.11 15.47 16.01
N GLY A 207 4.11 14.59 16.00
CA GLY A 207 3.06 14.56 17.01
C GLY A 207 3.57 14.33 18.43
N GLY A 208 4.63 13.55 18.57
CA GLY A 208 5.34 13.32 19.85
C GLY A 208 6.35 14.40 20.23
N GLY A 209 6.51 15.47 19.44
CA GLY A 209 7.38 16.61 19.72
C GLY A 209 8.87 16.37 19.49
N LYS A 210 9.27 15.29 18.82
CA LYS A 210 10.68 15.00 18.47
C LYS A 210 11.15 15.78 17.24
N ILE A 211 10.23 16.16 16.35
CA ILE A 211 10.47 16.96 15.15
C ILE A 211 9.54 18.17 15.21
N ASN A 212 10.08 19.36 14.92
CA ASN A 212 9.25 20.56 14.80
C ASN A 212 8.46 20.49 13.47
N PRO A 213 7.12 20.68 13.48
CA PRO A 213 6.31 20.62 12.28
C PRO A 213 6.75 21.61 11.17
N ASN A 214 7.33 22.76 11.55
CA ASN A 214 7.79 23.78 10.60
C ASN A 214 9.10 23.39 9.88
N ASP A 215 9.86 22.43 10.40
CA ASP A 215 11.11 21.97 9.78
C ASP A 215 10.86 20.93 8.66
N MET A 216 9.60 20.55 8.43
CA MET A 216 9.29 19.44 7.53
C MET A 216 9.73 19.70 6.09
N ALA A 217 9.56 20.92 5.58
CA ALA A 217 10.02 21.29 4.25
C ALA A 217 11.55 21.15 4.11
N ASP A 218 12.30 21.55 5.12
CA ASP A 218 13.77 21.44 5.15
C ASP A 218 14.21 19.96 5.24
N ILE A 219 13.47 19.13 5.98
CA ILE A 219 13.74 17.70 6.07
C ILE A 219 13.52 17.03 4.70
N ILE A 220 12.44 17.35 4.00
CA ILE A 220 12.19 16.82 2.65
C ILE A 220 13.30 17.25 1.68
N ASN A 221 13.64 18.56 1.70
CA ASN A 221 14.66 19.12 0.81
C ASN A 221 16.07 18.63 1.10
N SER A 222 16.36 18.23 2.34
CA SER A 222 17.67 17.70 2.73
C SER A 222 18.00 16.38 2.06
N LYS A 223 16.98 15.61 1.62
CA LYS A 223 17.13 14.27 1.02
C LYS A 223 17.86 13.27 1.95
N ASP A 224 17.94 13.58 3.21
CA ASP A 224 18.63 12.80 4.23
C ASP A 224 17.65 11.90 4.97
N ARG A 225 17.85 10.58 4.86
CA ARG A 225 17.00 9.56 5.52
C ARG A 225 17.06 9.65 7.06
N GLU A 226 18.19 10.08 7.62
CA GLU A 226 18.39 10.13 9.07
C GLU A 226 17.60 11.28 9.73
N ARG A 227 17.25 12.31 8.96
CA ARG A 227 16.40 13.42 9.42
C ARG A 227 14.91 13.06 9.44
N ALA A 228 14.48 12.05 8.69
CA ALA A 228 13.13 11.54 8.73
C ALA A 228 12.90 10.63 9.95
N GLY A 229 11.63 10.34 10.24
CA GLY A 229 11.26 9.41 11.31
C GLY A 229 11.54 7.95 10.98
N ILE A 230 11.20 7.08 11.92
CA ILE A 230 11.31 5.62 11.75
C ILE A 230 10.41 5.12 10.62
N THR A 231 10.72 3.95 10.09
CA THR A 231 9.78 3.21 9.24
C THR A 231 8.70 2.61 10.14
N ALA A 232 7.49 3.12 10.05
CA ALA A 232 6.35 2.64 10.85
C ALA A 232 6.04 1.16 10.55
N PRO A 233 5.51 0.38 11.51
CA PRO A 233 5.17 -1.03 11.33
C PRO A 233 4.23 -1.26 10.14
N PRO A 234 4.34 -2.39 9.41
CA PRO A 234 3.59 -2.61 8.18
C PRO A 234 2.08 -2.79 8.39
N GLN A 235 1.67 -3.41 9.50
CA GLN A 235 0.27 -3.76 9.77
C GLN A 235 -0.68 -2.54 9.88
N GLY A 236 -0.15 -1.33 10.04
CA GLY A 236 -0.97 -0.12 9.98
C GLY A 236 -1.29 0.33 8.56
N LEU A 237 -0.57 -0.18 7.54
CA LEU A 237 -0.66 0.27 6.16
C LEU A 237 -1.61 -0.57 5.31
N CYS A 238 -2.48 0.11 4.57
CA CYS A 238 -3.37 -0.52 3.61
C CYS A 238 -3.43 0.28 2.29
N LEU A 239 -3.24 -0.40 1.16
CA LEU A 239 -3.57 0.14 -0.16
C LEU A 239 -5.10 0.21 -0.29
N LYS A 240 -5.66 1.40 -0.33
CA LYS A 240 -7.11 1.63 -0.37
C LYS A 240 -7.66 1.67 -1.78
N GLU A 241 -6.94 2.24 -2.76
CA GLU A 241 -7.44 2.42 -4.11
C GLU A 241 -6.30 2.63 -5.11
N VAL A 242 -6.50 2.15 -6.33
CA VAL A 242 -5.67 2.43 -7.50
C VAL A 242 -6.55 3.04 -8.58
N TYR A 243 -6.15 4.18 -9.12
CA TYR A 243 -6.90 4.92 -10.14
C TYR A 243 -6.21 4.78 -11.49
N TYR A 244 -7.03 4.57 -12.51
CA TYR A 244 -6.65 4.37 -13.91
C TYR A 244 -7.25 5.43 -14.82
#